data_199b780c47a818677e71eccca6410252
#
_entry.id   199b780c47a818677e71eccca6410252
#
_cell.length_a   1.000
_cell.length_b   1.000
_cell.length_c   1.000
_cell.angle_alpha   90.00
_cell.angle_beta   90.00
_cell.angle_gamma   90.00
#
_symmetry.space_group_name_H-M   'P 1'
#
loop_
_entity.id
_entity.type
_entity.pdbx_description
1 polymer ?
#
loop_
_entity_poly.entity_id
_entity_poly.type
_entity_poly.pdbx_seq_one_letter_code
_entity_poly.pdbx_strand_id
1 'polypeptide(L)'
;MTFMALIFSRIKSAPAEGLLLITTLVTAVYAFNFMFASACYVTGGADGCFSLLDNGAVLGDDGWGRGAPEFAFNGILMFGIMMSMLLILNEGAKGKWIIMVPTLIGFVVGTAILWTMWTENGTSEAPKFVTPLVTLAYGAAYFLLMGEDEVNDGMSDLKFGLGVKDPIAIAGLLFVIATGLFYVFRQIVNPESVVEAVNAGEAPDGLAAPAVTTIAFSGALLLVYTLWALLVLTQGAEGMWPVAHPPLFAFVTVTIANYFASVYGHVRDFTEQNQMDAVAGPMTLLVFLVVYLRLRKEGIEEGMTFAGEPTDSAGFDVMFTGVVVVVSALYFLSNMM
;
A
#
# COMPACT_ATOMS: atom_id res chain seq x y z
N MET A 1 -8.53 31.64 2.67
CA MET A 1 -8.17 30.42 3.45
C MET A 1 -7.03 29.75 2.74
N THR A 2 -5.89 29.63 3.38
CA THR A 2 -4.70 29.00 2.78
C THR A 2 -4.98 27.50 2.65
N PHE A 3 -4.58 26.89 1.53
CA PHE A 3 -4.71 25.45 1.26
C PHE A 3 -4.25 24.55 2.44
N MET A 4 -3.22 24.98 3.17
CA MET A 4 -2.75 24.31 4.40
C MET A 4 -3.77 24.32 5.56
N ALA A 5 -4.54 25.37 5.73
CA ALA A 5 -5.54 25.43 6.81
C ALA A 5 -6.73 24.50 6.58
N LEU A 6 -6.96 24.06 5.35
CA LEU A 6 -7.99 23.08 4.99
C LEU A 6 -7.57 21.63 5.30
N ILE A 7 -6.26 21.35 5.33
CA ILE A 7 -5.73 19.98 5.41
C ILE A 7 -5.42 19.57 6.86
N PHE A 8 -5.09 20.48 7.77
CA PHE A 8 -4.42 20.15 9.03
C PHE A 8 -5.13 20.62 10.31
N SER A 9 -6.41 20.87 10.32
CA SER A 9 -7.03 21.49 11.52
C SER A 9 -7.94 20.57 12.35
N ARG A 10 -7.90 19.23 12.15
CA ARG A 10 -8.89 18.34 12.76
C ARG A 10 -8.36 17.39 13.81
N ILE A 11 -7.06 17.22 13.86
CA ILE A 11 -6.42 16.48 14.94
C ILE A 11 -6.20 17.46 16.10
N LYS A 12 -6.76 17.16 17.26
CA LYS A 12 -6.66 18.01 18.46
C LYS A 12 -5.29 17.93 19.08
N SER A 13 -4.66 16.76 19.04
CA SER A 13 -3.32 16.50 19.55
C SER A 13 -2.26 16.98 18.54
N ALA A 14 -1.74 18.20 18.70
CA ALA A 14 -0.68 18.73 17.84
C ALA A 14 0.59 17.83 17.77
N PRO A 15 1.05 17.17 18.84
CA PRO A 15 2.15 16.22 18.73
C PRO A 15 1.81 14.99 17.85
N ALA A 16 0.58 14.47 17.95
CA ALA A 16 0.14 13.34 17.11
C ALA A 16 0.04 13.75 15.64
N GLU A 17 -0.49 14.93 15.35
CA GLU A 17 -0.53 15.51 14.00
C GLU A 17 0.87 15.62 13.40
N GLY A 18 1.83 16.17 14.16
CA GLY A 18 3.22 16.30 13.72
C GLY A 18 3.88 14.96 13.43
N LEU A 19 3.70 13.96 14.31
CA LEU A 19 4.23 12.61 14.10
C LEU A 19 3.60 11.93 12.89
N LEU A 20 2.28 12.04 12.73
CA LEU A 20 1.57 11.48 11.59
C LEU A 20 1.99 12.15 10.28
N LEU A 21 2.19 13.47 10.29
CA LEU A 21 2.69 14.21 9.13
C LEU A 21 4.09 13.76 8.72
N ILE A 22 5.02 13.65 9.67
CA ILE A 22 6.39 13.17 9.40
C ILE A 22 6.33 11.74 8.84
N THR A 23 5.54 10.86 9.45
CA THR A 23 5.37 9.48 8.96
C THR A 23 4.83 9.46 7.54
N THR A 24 3.82 10.30 7.26
CA THR A 24 3.24 10.45 5.91
C THR A 24 4.27 10.91 4.89
N LEU A 25 5.06 11.93 5.22
CA LEU A 25 6.09 12.45 4.32
C LEU A 25 7.20 11.43 4.04
N VAL A 26 7.67 10.73 5.06
CA VAL A 26 8.68 9.67 4.88
C VAL A 26 8.11 8.54 4.04
N THR A 27 6.88 8.09 4.32
CA THR A 27 6.22 7.06 3.53
C THR A 27 6.02 7.51 2.07
N ALA A 28 5.68 8.78 1.83
CA ALA A 28 5.56 9.35 0.50
C ALA A 28 6.88 9.31 -0.27
N VAL A 29 7.97 9.73 0.38
CA VAL A 29 9.30 9.73 -0.24
C VAL A 29 9.68 8.32 -0.69
N TYR A 30 9.51 7.31 0.18
CA TYR A 30 9.80 5.92 -0.18
C TYR A 30 8.82 5.37 -1.23
N ALA A 31 7.53 5.68 -1.12
CA ALA A 31 6.52 5.23 -2.07
C ALA A 31 6.86 5.72 -3.50
N PHE A 32 7.09 7.02 -3.65
CA PHE A 32 7.41 7.59 -4.96
C PHE A 32 8.78 7.13 -5.47
N ASN A 33 9.76 7.01 -4.59
CA ASN A 33 11.08 6.52 -4.98
C ASN A 33 11.00 5.08 -5.50
N PHE A 34 10.36 4.15 -4.78
CA PHE A 34 10.18 2.78 -5.25
C PHE A 34 9.31 2.68 -6.51
N MET A 35 8.32 3.54 -6.68
CA MET A 35 7.50 3.55 -7.90
C MET A 35 8.29 4.05 -9.11
N PHE A 36 8.98 5.17 -8.99
CA PHE A 36 9.57 5.87 -10.14
C PHE A 36 11.06 5.59 -10.37
N ALA A 37 11.77 5.02 -9.39
CA ALA A 37 13.16 4.61 -9.51
C ALA A 37 13.37 3.10 -9.34
N SER A 38 12.31 2.30 -9.55
CA SER A 38 12.33 0.85 -9.34
C SER A 38 13.43 0.14 -10.15
N ALA A 39 13.65 0.55 -11.37
CA ALA A 39 14.68 -0.03 -12.23
C ALA A 39 16.11 0.23 -11.72
N CYS A 40 16.37 1.39 -11.15
CA CYS A 40 17.67 1.71 -10.55
C CYS A 40 18.01 0.74 -9.41
N TYR A 41 17.05 0.41 -8.55
CA TYR A 41 17.25 -0.53 -7.44
C TYR A 41 17.60 -1.94 -7.90
N VAL A 42 17.17 -2.33 -9.09
CA VAL A 42 17.46 -3.64 -9.67
C VAL A 42 18.81 -3.68 -10.33
N THR A 43 19.21 -2.60 -11.01
CA THR A 43 20.40 -2.60 -11.89
C THR A 43 21.66 -2.03 -11.24
N GLY A 44 21.52 -1.09 -10.31
CA GLY A 44 22.64 -0.26 -9.85
C GLY A 44 23.06 -0.45 -8.39
N GLY A 45 22.33 -1.25 -7.63
CA GLY A 45 22.48 -1.20 -6.18
C GLY A 45 21.89 0.08 -5.57
N ALA A 46 21.71 0.09 -4.25
CA ALA A 46 20.97 1.16 -3.58
C ALA A 46 21.69 2.51 -3.52
N ASP A 47 22.99 2.54 -3.72
CA ASP A 47 23.78 3.76 -3.66
C ASP A 47 23.55 4.61 -4.90
N GLY A 48 22.84 5.73 -4.74
CA GLY A 48 22.55 6.68 -5.80
C GLY A 48 21.13 6.57 -6.40
N CYS A 49 20.37 5.54 -6.07
CA CYS A 49 19.01 5.39 -6.59
C CYS A 49 17.95 6.22 -5.84
N PHE A 50 18.32 6.88 -4.76
CA PHE A 50 17.40 7.73 -4.01
C PHE A 50 17.19 9.08 -4.70
N SER A 51 16.60 9.02 -5.89
CA SER A 51 16.23 10.19 -6.68
C SER A 51 14.83 10.01 -7.23
N LEU A 52 13.93 10.91 -6.88
CA LEU A 52 12.54 10.88 -7.32
C LEU A 52 12.36 11.02 -8.84
N LEU A 53 13.38 11.42 -9.56
CA LEU A 53 13.31 11.75 -10.98
C LEU A 53 14.32 11.00 -11.84
N ASP A 54 15.30 10.36 -11.22
CA ASP A 54 16.32 9.63 -11.95
C ASP A 54 15.96 8.15 -11.96
N ASN A 55 15.24 7.77 -12.98
CA ASN A 55 14.97 6.36 -13.21
C ASN A 55 16.23 5.58 -13.61
N GLY A 56 17.43 6.22 -13.59
CA GLY A 56 18.81 5.70 -13.71
C GLY A 56 19.04 4.46 -14.54
N ALA A 57 17.94 3.85 -14.90
CA ALA A 57 17.88 2.72 -15.74
C ALA A 57 18.23 3.19 -17.16
N VAL A 58 19.46 3.14 -17.46
CA VAL A 58 19.79 2.66 -18.78
C VAL A 58 19.07 1.31 -18.85
N LEU A 59 17.93 1.29 -19.50
CA LEU A 59 17.33 0.08 -19.99
C LEU A 59 18.44 -0.58 -20.80
N GLY A 60 19.18 -1.50 -20.21
CA GLY A 60 20.12 -2.33 -20.94
C GLY A 60 19.31 -3.06 -22.02
N ASP A 61 19.96 -3.49 -23.07
CA ASP A 61 19.34 -4.27 -24.14
C ASP A 61 18.57 -5.49 -23.65
N ASP A 62 18.76 -5.88 -22.38
CA ASP A 62 18.10 -6.99 -21.69
C ASP A 62 16.77 -6.61 -20.99
N GLY A 63 16.29 -5.39 -21.23
CA GLY A 63 15.05 -4.89 -20.67
C GLY A 63 15.15 -4.53 -19.20
N TRP A 64 14.13 -3.92 -18.69
CA TRP A 64 13.87 -3.72 -17.27
C TRP A 64 14.19 -5.01 -16.53
N GLY A 65 15.12 -4.94 -15.60
CA GLY A 65 15.37 -6.08 -14.75
C GLY A 65 14.06 -6.60 -14.21
N ARG A 66 13.81 -7.89 -14.36
CA ARG A 66 12.52 -8.55 -14.04
C ARG A 66 12.01 -8.25 -12.62
N GLY A 67 12.87 -7.75 -11.74
CA GLY A 67 12.54 -7.31 -10.39
C GLY A 67 11.99 -5.88 -10.25
N ALA A 68 12.06 -5.05 -11.29
CA ALA A 68 11.60 -3.66 -11.18
C ALA A 68 10.09 -3.53 -10.85
N PRO A 69 9.19 -4.35 -11.41
CA PRO A 69 7.78 -4.31 -11.03
C PRO A 69 7.53 -4.66 -9.57
N GLU A 70 8.33 -5.51 -8.96
CA GLU A 70 8.21 -5.91 -7.55
C GLU A 70 8.67 -4.78 -6.62
N PHE A 71 9.76 -4.07 -6.96
CA PHE A 71 10.15 -2.85 -6.25
C PHE A 71 9.06 -1.77 -6.38
N ALA A 72 8.54 -1.57 -7.60
CA ALA A 72 7.43 -0.66 -7.82
C ALA A 72 6.19 -1.06 -7.02
N PHE A 73 5.90 -2.36 -6.88
CA PHE A 73 4.78 -2.86 -6.10
C PHE A 73 4.89 -2.47 -4.62
N ASN A 74 6.09 -2.50 -4.01
CA ASN A 74 6.29 -1.93 -2.68
C ASN A 74 5.89 -0.46 -2.62
N GLY A 75 6.33 0.34 -3.58
CA GLY A 75 5.97 1.74 -3.68
C GLY A 75 4.45 1.94 -3.78
N ILE A 76 3.76 1.10 -4.54
CA ILE A 76 2.30 1.13 -4.71
C ILE A 76 1.58 0.83 -3.39
N LEU A 77 2.02 -0.20 -2.65
CA LEU A 77 1.48 -0.52 -1.33
C LEU A 77 1.71 0.64 -0.35
N MET A 78 2.91 1.19 -0.33
CA MET A 78 3.23 2.36 0.52
C MET A 78 2.42 3.59 0.12
N PHE A 79 2.16 3.80 -1.18
CA PHE A 79 1.34 4.91 -1.66
C PHE A 79 -0.10 4.83 -1.12
N GLY A 80 -0.73 3.67 -1.15
CA GLY A 80 -2.06 3.49 -0.57
C GLY A 80 -2.08 3.70 0.96
N ILE A 81 -1.04 3.23 1.68
CA ILE A 81 -0.88 3.49 3.11
C ILE A 81 -0.69 4.99 3.37
N MET A 82 0.13 5.68 2.58
CA MET A 82 0.28 7.14 2.66
C MET A 82 -1.06 7.86 2.46
N MET A 83 -1.88 7.41 1.50
CA MET A 83 -3.21 7.98 1.26
C MET A 83 -4.12 7.79 2.48
N SER A 84 -4.01 6.67 3.20
CA SER A 84 -4.75 6.47 4.45
C SER A 84 -4.33 7.43 5.56
N MET A 85 -3.05 7.75 5.67
CA MET A 85 -2.54 8.73 6.63
C MET A 85 -3.01 10.15 6.28
N LEU A 86 -2.97 10.52 5.00
CA LEU A 86 -3.51 11.80 4.52
C LEU A 86 -5.00 11.93 4.81
N LEU A 87 -5.76 10.84 4.69
CA LEU A 87 -7.16 10.80 5.07
C LEU A 87 -7.35 11.16 6.55
N ILE A 88 -6.57 10.52 7.45
CA ILE A 88 -6.64 10.79 8.89
C ILE A 88 -6.28 12.24 9.19
N LEU A 89 -5.21 12.76 8.59
CA LEU A 89 -4.81 14.16 8.74
C LEU A 89 -5.90 15.13 8.29
N ASN A 90 -6.66 14.78 7.26
CA ASN A 90 -7.71 15.63 6.71
C ASN A 90 -9.06 15.49 7.44
N GLU A 91 -9.48 14.29 7.79
CA GLU A 91 -10.80 14.02 8.38
C GLU A 91 -10.79 13.98 9.91
N GLY A 92 -9.62 13.88 10.53
CA GLY A 92 -9.47 13.61 11.95
C GLY A 92 -9.37 12.11 12.23
N ALA A 93 -9.06 11.78 13.49
CA ALA A 93 -8.69 10.43 13.88
C ALA A 93 -9.85 9.61 14.47
N LYS A 94 -10.99 10.22 14.79
CA LYS A 94 -12.11 9.53 15.45
C LYS A 94 -12.52 8.25 14.70
N GLY A 95 -12.48 7.11 15.39
CA GLY A 95 -12.84 5.80 14.83
C GLY A 95 -11.88 5.24 13.78
N LYS A 96 -10.73 5.89 13.53
CA LYS A 96 -9.77 5.46 12.48
C LYS A 96 -8.82 4.34 12.93
N TRP A 97 -9.06 3.71 14.09
CA TRP A 97 -8.32 2.52 14.50
C TRP A 97 -8.35 1.41 13.43
N ILE A 98 -9.44 1.32 12.67
CA ILE A 98 -9.59 0.37 11.55
C ILE A 98 -8.52 0.51 10.47
N ILE A 99 -7.96 1.71 10.32
CA ILE A 99 -6.82 1.99 9.43
C ILE A 99 -5.52 1.83 10.18
N MET A 100 -5.42 2.45 11.37
CA MET A 100 -4.15 2.63 12.05
C MET A 100 -3.60 1.33 12.65
N VAL A 101 -4.46 0.49 13.22
CA VAL A 101 -4.01 -0.77 13.84
C VAL A 101 -3.43 -1.75 12.82
N PRO A 102 -4.11 -2.06 11.68
CA PRO A 102 -3.50 -2.89 10.64
C PRO A 102 -2.20 -2.32 10.07
N THR A 103 -2.14 -1.00 9.86
CA THR A 103 -0.93 -0.33 9.37
C THR A 103 0.22 -0.47 10.37
N LEU A 104 -0.05 -0.29 11.66
CA LEU A 104 0.96 -0.48 12.71
C LEU A 104 1.46 -1.93 12.76
N ILE A 105 0.55 -2.91 12.63
CA ILE A 105 0.93 -4.34 12.53
C ILE A 105 1.87 -4.56 11.35
N GLY A 106 1.52 -4.05 10.16
CA GLY A 106 2.36 -4.16 8.98
C GLY A 106 3.74 -3.53 9.15
N PHE A 107 3.82 -2.36 9.78
CA PHE A 107 5.08 -1.67 10.07
C PHE A 107 5.94 -2.44 11.08
N VAL A 108 5.33 -3.02 12.11
CA VAL A 108 6.05 -3.87 13.09
C VAL A 108 6.61 -5.11 12.40
N VAL A 109 5.80 -5.81 11.61
CA VAL A 109 6.25 -6.98 10.84
C VAL A 109 7.34 -6.59 9.84
N GLY A 110 7.16 -5.50 9.10
CA GLY A 110 8.15 -4.97 8.16
C GLY A 110 9.48 -4.61 8.85
N THR A 111 9.41 -3.99 10.04
CA THR A 111 10.60 -3.72 10.87
C THR A 111 11.31 -5.02 11.24
N ALA A 112 10.57 -6.03 11.70
CA ALA A 112 11.14 -7.33 12.05
C ALA A 112 11.83 -7.99 10.85
N ILE A 113 11.20 -7.95 9.67
CA ILE A 113 11.76 -8.48 8.42
C ILE A 113 13.08 -7.79 8.09
N LEU A 114 13.10 -6.46 8.10
CA LEU A 114 14.31 -5.69 7.76
C LEU A 114 15.47 -5.97 8.73
N TRP A 115 15.20 -6.27 9.99
CA TRP A 115 16.24 -6.60 10.96
C TRP A 115 16.69 -8.06 10.93
N THR A 116 15.83 -8.98 10.52
CA THR A 116 16.13 -10.42 10.52
C THR A 116 16.64 -10.94 9.18
N MET A 117 16.21 -10.32 8.08
CA MET A 117 16.52 -10.77 6.72
C MET A 117 17.50 -9.84 5.98
N TRP A 118 17.95 -8.76 6.63
CA TRP A 118 18.88 -7.83 5.99
C TRP A 118 20.21 -8.49 5.75
N THR A 119 20.65 -8.50 4.51
CA THR A 119 21.98 -8.99 4.11
C THR A 119 22.85 -7.81 3.67
N GLU A 120 24.14 -7.84 4.00
CA GLU A 120 25.10 -6.75 3.78
C GLU A 120 25.52 -6.58 2.31
N ASN A 121 24.85 -7.21 1.36
CA ASN A 121 25.24 -7.24 -0.04
C ASN A 121 24.82 -5.97 -0.81
N GLY A 122 25.43 -4.84 -0.47
CA GLY A 122 25.40 -3.64 -1.33
C GLY A 122 24.12 -2.82 -1.32
N THR A 123 23.22 -3.04 -0.36
CA THR A 123 22.03 -2.23 -0.18
C THR A 123 22.23 -1.13 0.86
N SER A 124 21.60 0.04 0.63
CA SER A 124 21.57 1.10 1.63
C SER A 124 20.99 0.62 2.94
N GLU A 125 21.66 0.83 4.06
CA GLU A 125 21.16 0.49 5.40
C GLU A 125 20.02 1.43 5.87
N ALA A 126 19.74 2.50 5.13
CA ALA A 126 18.73 3.50 5.52
C ALA A 126 17.36 2.89 5.86
N PRO A 127 16.77 1.97 5.06
CA PRO A 127 15.47 1.38 5.39
C PRO A 127 15.47 0.62 6.72
N LYS A 128 16.58 -0.01 7.09
CA LYS A 128 16.75 -0.75 8.36
C LYS A 128 16.59 0.16 9.59
N PHE A 129 16.99 1.42 9.49
CA PHE A 129 16.85 2.38 10.57
C PHE A 129 15.62 3.26 10.44
N VAL A 130 15.26 3.65 9.22
CA VAL A 130 14.10 4.53 8.97
C VAL A 130 12.79 3.82 9.29
N THR A 131 12.63 2.54 8.92
CA THR A 131 11.38 1.82 9.17
C THR A 131 11.04 1.67 10.65
N PRO A 132 11.99 1.29 11.56
CA PRO A 132 11.71 1.33 12.99
C PRO A 132 11.32 2.71 13.51
N LEU A 133 11.99 3.77 13.05
CA LEU A 133 11.66 5.14 13.45
C LEU A 133 10.25 5.54 12.99
N VAL A 134 9.88 5.21 11.76
CA VAL A 134 8.51 5.41 11.23
C VAL A 134 7.51 4.61 12.03
N THR A 135 7.82 3.35 12.36
CA THR A 135 6.96 2.47 13.17
C THR A 135 6.72 3.07 14.56
N LEU A 136 7.79 3.54 15.21
CA LEU A 136 7.70 4.18 16.53
C LEU A 136 6.93 5.51 16.46
N ALA A 137 7.19 6.34 15.45
CA ALA A 137 6.48 7.61 15.27
C ALA A 137 4.99 7.39 15.03
N TYR A 138 4.64 6.42 14.16
CA TYR A 138 3.25 6.07 13.88
C TYR A 138 2.54 5.47 15.11
N GLY A 139 3.22 4.58 15.85
CA GLY A 139 2.71 4.01 17.10
C GLY A 139 2.51 5.07 18.18
N ALA A 140 3.46 6.02 18.31
CA ALA A 140 3.32 7.14 19.23
C ALA A 140 2.16 8.08 18.81
N ALA A 141 2.01 8.36 17.52
CA ALA A 141 0.87 9.12 17.03
C ALA A 141 -0.45 8.42 17.40
N TYR A 142 -0.57 7.10 17.12
CA TYR A 142 -1.74 6.32 17.50
C TYR A 142 -2.05 6.41 18.99
N PHE A 143 -1.04 6.23 19.83
CA PHE A 143 -1.21 6.32 21.30
C PHE A 143 -1.70 7.70 21.76
N LEU A 144 -1.16 8.77 21.18
CA LEU A 144 -1.59 10.14 21.51
C LEU A 144 -3.02 10.43 21.01
N LEU A 145 -3.43 9.82 19.90
CA LEU A 145 -4.77 9.96 19.34
C LEU A 145 -5.85 9.18 20.13
N MET A 146 -5.47 8.27 21.05
CA MET A 146 -6.43 7.58 21.93
C MET A 146 -7.13 8.53 22.90
N GLY A 147 -6.55 9.69 23.18
CA GLY A 147 -7.10 10.68 24.11
C GLY A 147 -8.26 11.48 23.48
N GLU A 148 -8.02 12.76 23.29
CA GLU A 148 -9.05 13.71 22.84
C GLU A 148 -9.55 13.47 21.39
N ASP A 149 -8.78 12.75 20.59
CA ASP A 149 -9.10 12.45 19.17
C ASP A 149 -9.91 11.17 18.99
N GLU A 150 -10.14 10.41 20.07
CA GLU A 150 -11.03 9.24 20.08
C GLU A 150 -10.77 8.24 18.96
N VAL A 151 -9.48 7.98 18.62
CA VAL A 151 -9.12 7.08 17.50
C VAL A 151 -9.71 5.68 17.67
N ASN A 152 -9.89 5.21 18.91
CA ASN A 152 -10.45 3.90 19.25
C ASN A 152 -11.98 3.88 19.34
N ASP A 153 -12.67 4.95 18.96
CA ASP A 153 -14.14 4.97 18.95
C ASP A 153 -14.68 3.79 18.15
N GLY A 154 -15.65 3.07 18.72
CA GLY A 154 -16.21 1.85 18.15
C GLY A 154 -15.34 0.59 18.20
N MET A 155 -14.09 0.66 18.70
CA MET A 155 -13.22 -0.53 18.79
C MET A 155 -13.73 -1.56 19.81
N SER A 156 -14.42 -1.11 20.88
CA SER A 156 -15.04 -2.00 21.87
C SER A 156 -16.17 -2.84 21.31
N ASP A 157 -16.76 -2.40 20.20
CA ASP A 157 -17.93 -3.03 19.57
C ASP A 157 -17.56 -4.00 18.44
N LEU A 158 -16.29 -4.42 18.42
CA LEU A 158 -15.73 -5.36 17.44
C LEU A 158 -16.62 -6.63 17.34
N LYS A 159 -17.09 -6.89 16.14
CA LYS A 159 -17.89 -8.07 15.82
C LYS A 159 -16.99 -9.22 15.38
N PHE A 160 -17.21 -10.39 15.98
CA PHE A 160 -16.62 -11.63 15.52
C PHE A 160 -17.64 -12.40 14.69
N GLY A 161 -17.62 -12.19 13.38
CA GLY A 161 -18.58 -12.82 12.46
C GLY A 161 -18.63 -12.09 11.13
N LEU A 162 -19.58 -12.45 10.28
CA LEU A 162 -19.82 -11.77 9.02
C LEU A 162 -20.66 -10.51 9.26
N GLY A 163 -20.10 -9.34 9.07
CA GLY A 163 -20.82 -8.06 9.14
C GLY A 163 -21.44 -7.66 7.82
N VAL A 164 -20.81 -8.05 6.71
CA VAL A 164 -21.31 -7.83 5.35
C VAL A 164 -22.51 -8.75 5.09
N LYS A 165 -23.55 -8.23 4.44
CA LYS A 165 -24.82 -8.93 4.18
C LYS A 165 -24.93 -9.48 2.76
N ASP A 166 -24.30 -8.81 1.78
CA ASP A 166 -24.34 -9.24 0.38
C ASP A 166 -23.50 -10.50 0.15
N PRO A 167 -24.08 -11.62 -0.30
CA PRO A 167 -23.36 -12.88 -0.45
C PRO A 167 -22.25 -12.82 -1.53
N ILE A 168 -22.40 -11.97 -2.54
CA ILE A 168 -21.39 -11.80 -3.59
C ILE A 168 -20.21 -11.01 -3.01
N ALA A 169 -20.47 -9.97 -2.21
CA ALA A 169 -19.43 -9.22 -1.53
C ALA A 169 -18.69 -10.10 -0.52
N ILE A 170 -19.40 -10.94 0.24
CA ILE A 170 -18.79 -11.91 1.17
C ILE A 170 -17.85 -12.85 0.41
N ALA A 171 -18.35 -13.49 -0.65
CA ALA A 171 -17.55 -14.43 -1.44
C ALA A 171 -16.30 -13.74 -2.05
N GLY A 172 -16.45 -12.52 -2.56
CA GLY A 172 -15.36 -11.74 -3.12
C GLY A 172 -14.34 -11.32 -2.05
N LEU A 173 -14.79 -10.86 -0.87
CA LEU A 173 -13.89 -10.53 0.25
C LEU A 173 -13.14 -11.76 0.75
N LEU A 174 -13.81 -12.91 0.89
CA LEU A 174 -13.14 -14.16 1.26
C LEU A 174 -12.09 -14.56 0.24
N PHE A 175 -12.38 -14.41 -1.05
CA PHE A 175 -11.39 -14.65 -2.10
C PHE A 175 -10.18 -13.72 -1.99
N VAL A 176 -10.42 -12.41 -1.80
CA VAL A 176 -9.38 -11.40 -1.64
C VAL A 176 -8.52 -11.67 -0.41
N ILE A 177 -9.16 -12.00 0.73
CA ILE A 177 -8.46 -12.32 1.98
C ILE A 177 -7.63 -13.60 1.80
N ALA A 178 -8.19 -14.65 1.22
CA ALA A 178 -7.48 -15.91 1.00
C ALA A 178 -6.27 -15.71 0.07
N THR A 179 -6.45 -14.98 -1.03
CA THR A 179 -5.36 -14.64 -1.96
C THR A 179 -4.32 -13.76 -1.26
N GLY A 180 -4.76 -12.73 -0.53
CA GLY A 180 -3.88 -11.86 0.25
C GLY A 180 -3.04 -12.66 1.25
N LEU A 181 -3.66 -13.52 2.05
CA LEU A 181 -2.95 -14.37 3.01
C LEU A 181 -1.97 -15.34 2.33
N PHE A 182 -2.35 -15.90 1.18
CA PHE A 182 -1.46 -16.77 0.40
C PHE A 182 -0.20 -16.02 -0.03
N TYR A 183 -0.34 -14.81 -0.59
CA TYR A 183 0.83 -14.00 -0.99
C TYR A 183 1.61 -13.48 0.21
N VAL A 184 0.95 -13.03 1.28
CA VAL A 184 1.61 -12.64 2.53
C VAL A 184 2.47 -13.77 3.06
N PHE A 185 1.90 -14.98 3.18
CA PHE A 185 2.61 -16.15 3.67
C PHE A 185 3.80 -16.50 2.75
N ARG A 186 3.56 -16.57 1.44
CA ARG A 186 4.61 -16.90 0.45
C ARG A 186 5.75 -15.87 0.49
N GLN A 187 5.43 -14.58 0.53
CA GLN A 187 6.43 -13.52 0.50
C GLN A 187 7.22 -13.41 1.80
N ILE A 188 6.62 -13.67 2.97
CA ILE A 188 7.31 -13.57 4.26
C ILE A 188 8.08 -14.83 4.59
N VAL A 189 7.49 -16.01 4.35
CA VAL A 189 8.07 -17.31 4.78
C VAL A 189 9.02 -17.90 3.75
N ASN A 190 8.76 -17.67 2.46
CA ASN A 190 9.59 -18.19 1.39
C ASN A 190 9.78 -17.16 0.26
N PRO A 191 10.37 -15.99 0.58
CA PRO A 191 10.58 -14.92 -0.40
C PRO A 191 11.50 -15.33 -1.55
N GLU A 192 12.46 -16.22 -1.31
CA GLU A 192 13.37 -16.74 -2.32
C GLU A 192 12.62 -17.41 -3.48
N SER A 193 11.60 -18.21 -3.17
CA SER A 193 10.78 -18.85 -4.21
C SER A 193 9.99 -17.88 -5.06
N VAL A 194 9.70 -16.69 -4.52
CA VAL A 194 9.04 -15.61 -5.27
C VAL A 194 10.03 -14.93 -6.20
N VAL A 195 11.26 -14.66 -5.70
CA VAL A 195 12.35 -14.10 -6.50
C VAL A 195 12.70 -15.03 -7.68
N GLU A 196 12.85 -16.33 -7.41
CA GLU A 196 13.09 -17.34 -8.46
C GLU A 196 11.97 -17.37 -9.50
N ALA A 197 10.72 -17.33 -9.07
CA ALA A 197 9.57 -17.34 -9.98
C ALA A 197 9.52 -16.07 -10.85
N VAL A 198 9.82 -14.92 -10.28
CA VAL A 198 9.86 -13.62 -11.00
C VAL A 198 11.01 -13.59 -12.00
N ASN A 199 12.17 -14.12 -11.61
CA ASN A 199 13.37 -14.14 -12.45
C ASN A 199 13.44 -15.34 -13.39
N ALA A 200 12.38 -16.14 -13.50
CA ALA A 200 12.36 -17.38 -14.31
C ALA A 200 13.53 -18.34 -14.02
N GLY A 201 13.93 -18.44 -12.74
CA GLY A 201 14.99 -19.32 -12.27
C GLY A 201 16.42 -18.76 -12.36
N GLU A 202 16.61 -17.59 -12.94
CA GLU A 202 17.89 -16.91 -13.01
C GLU A 202 17.89 -15.65 -12.12
N ALA A 203 18.21 -15.82 -10.84
CA ALA A 203 18.60 -14.66 -10.05
C ALA A 203 20.00 -14.21 -10.53
N PRO A 204 20.17 -12.99 -11.02
CA PRO A 204 21.51 -12.47 -11.32
C PRO A 204 22.38 -12.57 -10.07
N ASP A 205 23.61 -13.11 -10.22
CA ASP A 205 24.56 -13.19 -9.12
C ASP A 205 24.71 -11.83 -8.43
N GLY A 206 24.40 -11.76 -7.15
CA GLY A 206 24.48 -10.53 -6.32
C GLY A 206 23.21 -9.71 -6.14
N LEU A 207 22.15 -9.89 -6.94
CA LEU A 207 20.87 -9.17 -6.78
C LEU A 207 19.83 -9.94 -5.94
N ALA A 208 20.05 -11.21 -5.66
CA ALA A 208 19.11 -12.07 -4.96
C ALA A 208 18.77 -11.58 -3.54
N ALA A 209 19.76 -11.12 -2.79
CA ALA A 209 19.57 -10.79 -1.39
C ALA A 209 18.71 -9.51 -1.16
N PRO A 210 18.95 -8.38 -1.85
CA PRO A 210 18.07 -7.22 -1.76
C PRO A 210 16.64 -7.51 -2.22
N ALA A 211 16.50 -8.30 -3.29
CA ALA A 211 15.20 -8.70 -3.81
C ALA A 211 14.42 -9.55 -2.80
N VAL A 212 15.06 -10.50 -2.13
CA VAL A 212 14.46 -11.33 -1.08
C VAL A 212 13.90 -10.48 0.06
N THR A 213 14.70 -9.54 0.59
CA THR A 213 14.24 -8.64 1.66
C THR A 213 13.11 -7.74 1.18
N THR A 214 13.17 -7.24 -0.05
CA THR A 214 12.15 -6.38 -0.65
C THR A 214 10.83 -7.12 -0.81
N ILE A 215 10.86 -8.35 -1.28
CA ILE A 215 9.66 -9.20 -1.40
C ILE A 215 9.07 -9.54 -0.04
N ALA A 216 9.90 -9.90 0.94
CA ALA A 216 9.42 -10.14 2.29
C ALA A 216 8.76 -8.89 2.90
N PHE A 217 9.32 -7.72 2.65
CA PHE A 217 8.75 -6.44 3.07
C PHE A 217 7.42 -6.13 2.36
N SER A 218 7.29 -6.46 1.06
CA SER A 218 5.99 -6.40 0.35
C SER A 218 4.93 -7.24 1.05
N GLY A 219 5.30 -8.42 1.52
CA GLY A 219 4.41 -9.28 2.30
C GLY A 219 3.88 -8.60 3.57
N ALA A 220 4.75 -7.87 4.29
CA ALA A 220 4.33 -7.11 5.47
C ALA A 220 3.36 -5.96 5.12
N LEU A 221 3.61 -5.26 4.01
CA LEU A 221 2.70 -4.21 3.55
C LEU A 221 1.37 -4.79 3.04
N LEU A 222 1.42 -5.90 2.31
CA LEU A 222 0.21 -6.59 1.82
C LEU A 222 -0.64 -7.13 2.97
N LEU A 223 -0.03 -7.49 4.10
CA LEU A 223 -0.75 -7.86 5.32
C LEU A 223 -1.69 -6.74 5.78
N VAL A 224 -1.29 -5.48 5.66
CA VAL A 224 -2.14 -4.32 6.00
C VAL A 224 -3.46 -4.37 5.21
N TYR A 225 -3.37 -4.53 3.89
CA TYR A 225 -4.54 -4.58 3.00
C TYR A 225 -5.41 -5.80 3.28
N THR A 226 -4.78 -6.92 3.59
CA THR A 226 -5.50 -8.15 3.94
C THR A 226 -6.27 -7.99 5.25
N LEU A 227 -5.68 -7.32 6.25
CA LEU A 227 -6.35 -7.00 7.51
C LEU A 227 -7.48 -5.97 7.30
N TRP A 228 -7.30 -4.98 6.42
CA TRP A 228 -8.38 -4.05 6.06
C TRP A 228 -9.56 -4.80 5.44
N ALA A 229 -9.31 -5.70 4.48
CA ALA A 229 -10.37 -6.52 3.89
C ALA A 229 -11.09 -7.39 4.93
N LEU A 230 -10.34 -7.96 5.89
CA LEU A 230 -10.89 -8.74 6.99
C LEU A 230 -11.78 -7.88 7.91
N LEU A 231 -11.37 -6.66 8.22
CA LEU A 231 -12.18 -5.73 9.02
C LEU A 231 -13.47 -5.34 8.29
N VAL A 232 -13.42 -5.07 6.99
CA VAL A 232 -14.64 -4.83 6.19
C VAL A 232 -15.57 -6.04 6.26
N LEU A 233 -15.04 -7.25 6.07
CA LEU A 233 -15.84 -8.47 6.11
C LEU A 233 -16.52 -8.67 7.47
N THR A 234 -15.83 -8.41 8.56
CA THR A 234 -16.32 -8.69 9.92
C THR A 234 -17.17 -7.57 10.49
N GLN A 235 -16.81 -6.30 10.26
CA GLN A 235 -17.53 -5.16 10.81
C GLN A 235 -18.74 -4.75 9.96
N GLY A 236 -18.75 -5.10 8.67
CA GLY A 236 -19.76 -4.69 7.69
C GLY A 236 -19.28 -3.57 6.79
N ALA A 237 -20.12 -3.15 5.86
CA ALA A 237 -19.77 -2.13 4.87
C ALA A 237 -19.92 -0.70 5.40
N GLU A 238 -20.95 -0.46 6.19
CA GLU A 238 -21.33 0.88 6.69
C GLU A 238 -20.17 1.53 7.44
N GLY A 239 -19.81 2.73 7.06
CA GLY A 239 -18.71 3.50 7.67
C GLY A 239 -17.29 3.04 7.29
N MET A 240 -17.13 2.04 6.40
CA MET A 240 -15.83 1.53 5.98
C MET A 240 -15.20 2.31 4.82
N TRP A 241 -15.78 3.44 4.44
CA TRP A 241 -15.21 4.34 3.46
C TRP A 241 -13.72 4.66 3.65
N PRO A 242 -13.24 4.97 4.88
CA PRO A 242 -11.83 5.29 5.09
C PRO A 242 -10.86 4.18 4.72
N VAL A 243 -11.32 2.94 4.66
CA VAL A 243 -10.52 1.77 4.24
C VAL A 243 -10.62 1.58 2.72
N ALA A 244 -11.82 1.68 2.17
CA ALA A 244 -12.07 1.37 0.76
C ALA A 244 -11.57 2.47 -0.19
N HIS A 245 -11.75 3.70 0.22
CA HIS A 245 -11.40 4.85 -0.60
C HIS A 245 -10.59 5.82 0.23
N PRO A 246 -9.57 6.44 0.14
CA PRO A 246 -8.64 6.44 -1.00
C PRO A 246 -7.61 5.29 -0.99
N PRO A 247 -7.34 4.57 0.15
CA PRO A 247 -6.21 3.65 0.17
C PRO A 247 -6.36 2.48 -0.80
N LEU A 248 -7.49 1.78 -0.82
CA LEU A 248 -7.73 0.68 -1.76
C LEU A 248 -7.86 1.19 -3.19
N PHE A 249 -8.50 2.34 -3.40
CA PHE A 249 -8.59 2.93 -4.73
C PHE A 249 -7.21 3.28 -5.28
N ALA A 250 -6.32 3.86 -4.46
CA ALA A 250 -4.94 4.14 -4.84
C ALA A 250 -4.20 2.86 -5.21
N PHE A 251 -4.27 1.84 -4.35
CA PHE A 251 -3.66 0.54 -4.59
C PHE A 251 -4.13 -0.08 -5.92
N VAL A 252 -5.43 -0.20 -6.13
CA VAL A 252 -6.01 -0.83 -7.32
C VAL A 252 -5.64 -0.06 -8.58
N THR A 253 -5.76 1.26 -8.59
CA THR A 253 -5.56 2.07 -9.80
C THR A 253 -4.09 2.07 -10.22
N VAL A 254 -3.16 2.23 -9.28
CA VAL A 254 -1.73 2.20 -9.60
C VAL A 254 -1.26 0.79 -9.93
N THR A 255 -1.84 -0.25 -9.31
CA THR A 255 -1.54 -1.64 -9.69
C THR A 255 -2.00 -1.95 -11.12
N ILE A 256 -3.14 -1.43 -11.54
CA ILE A 256 -3.58 -1.53 -12.93
C ILE A 256 -2.57 -0.84 -13.86
N ALA A 257 -2.13 0.37 -13.51
CA ALA A 257 -1.14 1.10 -14.29
C ALA A 257 0.20 0.33 -14.36
N ASN A 258 0.65 -0.25 -13.24
CA ASN A 258 1.84 -1.10 -13.20
C ASN A 258 1.71 -2.35 -14.08
N TYR A 259 0.56 -3.01 -14.03
CA TYR A 259 0.29 -4.18 -14.87
C TYR A 259 0.37 -3.82 -16.35
N PHE A 260 -0.31 -2.75 -16.78
CA PHE A 260 -0.27 -2.31 -18.17
C PHE A 260 1.13 -1.86 -18.61
N ALA A 261 1.85 -1.13 -17.77
CA ALA A 261 3.23 -0.77 -18.04
C ALA A 261 4.12 -2.00 -18.23
N SER A 262 3.96 -3.01 -17.38
CA SER A 262 4.71 -4.28 -17.46
C SER A 262 4.41 -5.05 -18.75
N VAL A 263 3.16 -5.09 -19.19
CA VAL A 263 2.74 -5.79 -20.41
C VAL A 263 3.21 -5.08 -21.66
N TYR A 264 2.97 -3.78 -21.75
CA TYR A 264 3.32 -3.00 -22.95
C TYR A 264 4.80 -2.62 -23.02
N GLY A 265 5.47 -2.53 -21.87
CA GLY A 265 6.91 -2.30 -21.81
C GLY A 265 7.77 -3.53 -22.10
N HIS A 266 7.17 -4.64 -22.51
CA HIS A 266 7.85 -5.93 -22.78
C HIS A 266 8.67 -6.47 -21.59
N VAL A 267 8.37 -5.99 -20.39
CA VAL A 267 9.10 -6.36 -19.16
C VAL A 267 8.73 -7.75 -18.68
N ARG A 268 7.51 -8.20 -18.96
CA ARG A 268 7.05 -9.54 -18.65
C ARG A 268 6.89 -10.35 -19.93
N ASP A 269 7.89 -11.14 -20.23
CA ASP A 269 7.65 -12.31 -21.06
C ASP A 269 6.64 -13.19 -20.32
N PHE A 270 5.46 -13.39 -20.92
CA PHE A 270 4.48 -14.36 -20.44
C PHE A 270 5.00 -15.78 -20.68
N THR A 271 6.05 -16.14 -19.94
CA THR A 271 6.51 -17.52 -19.89
C THR A 271 5.45 -18.37 -19.18
N GLU A 272 5.39 -19.68 -19.44
CA GLU A 272 4.43 -20.58 -18.79
C GLU A 272 4.44 -20.45 -17.25
N GLN A 273 5.57 -20.12 -16.67
CA GLN A 273 5.77 -19.93 -15.24
C GLN A 273 5.10 -18.66 -14.68
N ASN A 274 4.98 -17.61 -15.49
CA ASN A 274 4.37 -16.32 -15.13
C ASN A 274 2.89 -16.21 -15.53
N GLN A 275 2.32 -17.20 -16.22
CA GLN A 275 0.92 -17.16 -16.65
C GLN A 275 -0.06 -17.10 -15.47
N MET A 276 0.26 -17.76 -14.37
CA MET A 276 -0.59 -17.74 -13.18
C MET A 276 -0.64 -16.35 -12.55
N ASP A 277 0.51 -15.67 -12.44
CA ASP A 277 0.57 -14.31 -11.90
C ASP A 277 -0.04 -13.28 -12.86
N ALA A 278 0.11 -13.49 -14.17
CA ALA A 278 -0.51 -12.66 -15.20
C ALA A 278 -2.05 -12.71 -15.16
N VAL A 279 -2.64 -13.80 -14.70
CA VAL A 279 -4.09 -13.98 -14.58
C VAL A 279 -4.57 -13.63 -13.17
N ALA A 280 -3.84 -14.03 -12.14
CA ALA A 280 -4.26 -13.85 -10.74
C ALA A 280 -4.37 -12.38 -10.34
N GLY A 281 -3.42 -11.54 -10.76
CA GLY A 281 -3.47 -10.09 -10.49
C GLY A 281 -4.71 -9.41 -11.05
N PRO A 282 -4.95 -9.44 -12.39
CA PRO A 282 -6.15 -8.87 -12.98
C PRO A 282 -7.45 -9.46 -12.44
N MET A 283 -7.50 -10.77 -12.17
CA MET A 283 -8.68 -11.39 -11.57
C MET A 283 -8.96 -10.86 -10.18
N THR A 284 -7.92 -10.69 -9.36
CA THR A 284 -8.07 -10.09 -8.02
C THR A 284 -8.58 -8.66 -8.10
N LEU A 285 -8.05 -7.86 -9.04
CA LEU A 285 -8.51 -6.49 -9.26
C LEU A 285 -9.96 -6.42 -9.72
N LEU A 286 -10.40 -7.32 -10.61
CA LEU A 286 -11.81 -7.43 -11.02
C LEU A 286 -12.72 -7.81 -9.84
N VAL A 287 -12.28 -8.75 -9.01
CA VAL A 287 -13.01 -9.13 -7.79
C VAL A 287 -13.12 -7.94 -6.85
N PHE A 288 -12.03 -7.18 -6.64
CA PHE A 288 -12.08 -5.94 -5.85
C PHE A 288 -13.11 -4.95 -6.37
N LEU A 289 -13.15 -4.72 -7.68
CA LEU A 289 -14.13 -3.83 -8.30
C LEU A 289 -15.56 -4.30 -8.05
N VAL A 290 -15.84 -5.59 -8.28
CA VAL A 290 -17.15 -6.17 -8.02
C VAL A 290 -17.54 -6.04 -6.55
N VAL A 291 -16.62 -6.37 -5.63
CA VAL A 291 -16.83 -6.25 -4.19
C VAL A 291 -17.15 -4.80 -3.83
N TYR A 292 -16.35 -3.84 -4.30
CA TYR A 292 -16.59 -2.41 -4.04
C TYR A 292 -17.98 -1.97 -4.49
N LEU A 293 -18.39 -2.33 -5.72
CA LEU A 293 -19.71 -1.97 -6.25
C LEU A 293 -20.85 -2.61 -5.46
N ARG A 294 -20.65 -3.80 -4.88
CA ARG A 294 -21.64 -4.46 -4.03
C ARG A 294 -21.70 -3.83 -2.64
N LEU A 295 -20.55 -3.54 -2.03
CA LEU A 295 -20.45 -2.87 -0.74
C LEU A 295 -20.98 -1.43 -0.77
N ARG A 296 -20.86 -0.76 -1.92
CA ARG A 296 -21.47 0.56 -2.14
C ARG A 296 -22.98 0.53 -1.94
N LYS A 297 -23.64 -0.55 -2.35
CA LYS A 297 -25.07 -0.75 -2.12
C LYS A 297 -25.43 -1.04 -0.67
N GLU A 298 -24.47 -1.48 0.13
CA GLU A 298 -24.60 -1.71 1.57
C GLU A 298 -24.19 -0.51 2.41
N GLY A 299 -23.93 0.65 1.79
CA GLY A 299 -23.63 1.86 2.51
C GLY A 299 -22.15 2.04 2.88
N ILE A 300 -21.19 1.50 2.11
CA ILE A 300 -19.76 1.70 2.40
C ILE A 300 -19.38 3.18 2.41
N GLU A 301 -20.08 4.01 1.64
CA GLU A 301 -19.92 5.46 1.56
C GLU A 301 -20.67 6.22 2.67
N GLU A 302 -21.49 5.54 3.46
CA GLU A 302 -22.17 6.16 4.59
C GLU A 302 -21.16 6.49 5.70
N GLY A 303 -21.39 7.60 6.38
CA GLY A 303 -20.50 8.07 7.43
C GLY A 303 -19.22 8.77 6.96
N MET A 304 -19.08 9.03 5.65
CA MET A 304 -18.05 9.95 5.18
C MET A 304 -18.24 11.33 5.79
N THR A 305 -17.15 11.90 6.28
CA THR A 305 -17.16 13.24 6.82
C THR A 305 -16.15 14.10 6.08
N PHE A 306 -16.59 15.28 5.71
CA PHE A 306 -15.71 16.35 5.23
C PHE A 306 -15.88 17.56 6.14
N ALA A 307 -14.82 18.06 6.71
CA ALA A 307 -14.88 19.16 7.67
C ALA A 307 -15.73 18.86 8.93
N GLY A 308 -15.86 17.56 9.31
CA GLY A 308 -16.71 17.16 10.43
C GLY A 308 -18.19 17.09 10.10
N GLU A 309 -18.57 17.42 8.88
CA GLU A 309 -19.94 17.32 8.39
C GLU A 309 -20.09 16.06 7.53
N PRO A 310 -21.17 15.29 7.68
CA PRO A 310 -21.49 14.18 6.78
C PRO A 310 -21.61 14.67 5.34
N THR A 311 -21.02 13.96 4.39
CA THR A 311 -21.08 14.33 2.98
C THR A 311 -21.52 13.17 2.12
N ASP A 312 -22.35 13.43 1.14
CA ASP A 312 -22.82 12.42 0.18
C ASP A 312 -21.79 12.12 -0.91
N SER A 313 -20.89 13.04 -1.17
CA SER A 313 -19.71 12.88 -2.02
C SER A 313 -18.83 14.10 -1.84
N ALA A 314 -17.72 13.94 -1.27
CA ALA A 314 -16.92 15.06 -0.89
C ALA A 314 -16.12 15.63 -2.06
N GLY A 315 -15.97 16.92 -2.10
CA GLY A 315 -14.94 17.58 -2.90
C GLY A 315 -13.54 17.04 -2.59
N PHE A 316 -13.35 16.51 -1.39
CA PHE A 316 -12.17 15.79 -0.96
C PHE A 316 -11.94 14.49 -1.76
N ASP A 317 -12.98 13.69 -1.99
CA ASP A 317 -12.91 12.51 -2.85
C ASP A 317 -12.48 12.85 -4.25
N VAL A 318 -13.03 13.91 -4.82
CA VAL A 318 -12.64 14.38 -6.16
C VAL A 318 -11.16 14.74 -6.17
N MET A 319 -10.66 15.42 -5.14
CA MET A 319 -9.26 15.77 -5.01
C MET A 319 -8.37 14.53 -4.89
N PHE A 320 -8.69 13.59 -3.99
CA PHE A 320 -7.91 12.35 -3.83
C PHE A 320 -7.98 11.47 -5.07
N THR A 321 -9.15 11.30 -5.65
CA THR A 321 -9.32 10.58 -6.92
C THR A 321 -8.46 11.23 -8.01
N GLY A 322 -8.47 12.56 -8.09
CA GLY A 322 -7.64 13.31 -9.02
C GLY A 322 -6.14 13.06 -8.81
N VAL A 323 -5.66 13.10 -7.57
CA VAL A 323 -4.26 12.81 -7.22
C VAL A 323 -3.89 11.38 -7.62
N VAL A 324 -4.72 10.39 -7.29
CA VAL A 324 -4.46 8.99 -7.63
C VAL A 324 -4.41 8.78 -9.14
N VAL A 325 -5.36 9.35 -9.88
CA VAL A 325 -5.39 9.24 -11.35
C VAL A 325 -4.16 9.90 -11.97
N VAL A 326 -3.76 11.09 -11.51
CA VAL A 326 -2.56 11.78 -11.99
C VAL A 326 -1.31 10.96 -11.70
N VAL A 327 -1.15 10.47 -10.47
CA VAL A 327 0.01 9.64 -10.09
C VAL A 327 0.05 8.36 -10.93
N SER A 328 -1.09 7.69 -11.12
CA SER A 328 -1.17 6.47 -11.95
C SER A 328 -0.81 6.74 -13.42
N ALA A 329 -1.27 7.87 -13.97
CA ALA A 329 -0.94 8.26 -15.33
C ALA A 329 0.54 8.62 -15.49
N LEU A 330 1.10 9.38 -14.54
CA LEU A 330 2.53 9.70 -14.53
C LEU A 330 3.38 8.44 -14.39
N TYR A 331 2.98 7.53 -13.51
CA TYR A 331 3.65 6.25 -13.35
C TYR A 331 3.63 5.43 -14.65
N PHE A 332 2.46 5.29 -15.29
CA PHE A 332 2.34 4.61 -16.57
C PHE A 332 3.22 5.25 -17.64
N LEU A 333 3.16 6.57 -17.79
CA LEU A 333 3.94 7.30 -18.81
C LEU A 333 5.45 7.19 -18.56
N SER A 334 5.91 7.25 -17.30
CA SER A 334 7.34 7.12 -16.96
C SER A 334 7.91 5.74 -17.32
N ASN A 335 7.05 4.74 -17.44
CA ASN A 335 7.45 3.38 -17.81
C ASN A 335 7.29 3.09 -19.32
N MET A 336 6.74 4.04 -20.06
CA MET A 336 6.57 3.94 -21.52
C MET A 336 7.59 4.78 -22.30
N MET A 337 8.29 5.68 -21.61
CA MET A 337 9.36 6.53 -22.19
C MET A 337 10.73 5.92 -21.98
#